data_65a7c531885c473654521b3b61ea08e9
#
_entry.id   65a7c531885c473654521b3b61ea08e9
#
_cell.length_a   1.000
_cell.length_b   1.000
_cell.length_c   1.000
_cell.angle_alpha   90.00
_cell.angle_beta   90.00
_cell.angle_gamma   90.00
#
_symmetry.space_group_name_H-M   'P 1'
#
loop_
_entity.id
_entity.type
_entity.pdbx_description
1 polymer ?
#
loop_
_entity_poly.entity_id
_entity_poly.type
_entity_poly.pdbx_seq_one_letter_code
_entity_poly.pdbx_strand_id
1 'polypeptide(L)'
;VHARRMHGLMNGIGADVPAQHLRYKRMHAPFADAIEEIRSEVTEHKINLVICDSASMASGGLISDEVGVAGFFLAARSLDTTILSIAHVAKSNENRSMVKPIGSSYWFNQARACWEVTHDQDENEPRYVLAINHRKGNNQQRQRAMAFRVEFDGDHSIQYHVTNPAANPTLNRTLSLP
;
A
#
# COMPACT_ATOMS: atom_id res chain seq x y z
N VAL A 1 0.49 11.70 14.97
CA VAL A 1 1.42 10.75 14.32
C VAL A 1 1.44 10.95 12.81
N HIS A 2 0.29 10.94 12.10
CA HIS A 2 0.25 11.04 10.63
C HIS A 2 0.81 12.37 10.09
N ALA A 3 0.45 13.51 10.68
CA ALA A 3 0.95 14.82 10.24
C ALA A 3 2.49 14.91 10.28
N ARG A 4 3.11 14.39 11.34
CA ARG A 4 4.58 14.37 11.49
C ARG A 4 5.24 13.51 10.41
N ARG A 5 4.68 12.31 10.13
CA ARG A 5 5.20 11.43 9.07
C ARG A 5 5.07 12.06 7.69
N MET A 6 3.94 12.70 7.41
CA MET A 6 3.73 13.41 6.14
C MET A 6 4.70 14.58 5.99
N HIS A 7 4.94 15.35 7.05
CA HIS A 7 5.93 16.42 7.03
C HIS A 7 7.34 15.90 6.72
N GLY A 8 7.76 14.82 7.40
CA GLY A 8 9.06 14.19 7.14
C GLY A 8 9.21 13.67 5.70
N LEU A 9 8.14 13.07 5.13
CA LEU A 9 8.13 12.64 3.74
C LEU A 9 8.26 13.83 2.77
N MET A 10 7.48 14.88 2.97
CA MET A 10 7.52 16.08 2.13
C MET A 10 8.90 16.75 2.16
N ASN A 11 9.51 16.85 3.35
CA ASN A 11 10.86 17.36 3.48
C ASN A 11 11.88 16.48 2.74
N GLY A 12 11.76 15.16 2.86
CA GLY A 12 12.69 14.22 2.23
C GLY A 12 12.64 14.21 0.71
N ILE A 13 11.46 14.39 0.11
CA ILE A 13 11.30 14.47 -1.36
C ILE A 13 11.46 15.88 -1.90
N GLY A 14 11.65 16.88 -1.03
CA GLY A 14 11.77 18.27 -1.44
C GLY A 14 10.52 18.83 -2.12
N ALA A 15 9.35 18.27 -1.81
CA ALA A 15 8.09 18.69 -2.40
C ALA A 15 7.23 19.43 -1.37
N ASP A 16 6.75 20.58 -1.76
CA ASP A 16 5.69 21.29 -1.03
C ASP A 16 4.34 20.86 -1.61
N VAL A 17 3.70 19.91 -0.93
CA VAL A 17 2.34 19.49 -1.29
C VAL A 17 1.35 20.38 -0.53
N PRO A 18 0.59 21.22 -1.23
CA PRO A 18 -0.39 22.06 -0.57
C PRO A 18 -1.37 21.21 0.25
N ALA A 19 -1.61 21.60 1.49
CA ALA A 19 -2.47 20.86 2.44
C ALA A 19 -3.88 20.58 1.88
N GLN A 20 -4.35 21.41 0.96
CA GLN A 20 -5.63 21.24 0.27
C GLN A 20 -5.68 20.02 -0.66
N HIS A 21 -4.53 19.48 -1.09
CA HIS A 21 -4.45 18.29 -1.95
C HIS A 21 -4.38 17.00 -1.15
N LEU A 22 -4.29 17.07 0.17
CA LEU A 22 -4.25 15.90 1.04
C LEU A 22 -5.37 15.98 2.07
N ARG A 23 -6.26 15.00 2.04
CA ARG A 23 -7.33 14.85 3.04
C ARG A 23 -7.12 13.57 3.81
N TYR A 24 -7.28 13.64 5.12
CA TYR A 24 -7.22 12.48 5.99
C TYR A 24 -8.56 12.34 6.71
N LYS A 25 -9.10 11.13 6.64
CA LYS A 25 -10.33 10.78 7.35
C LYS A 25 -10.14 9.46 8.09
N ARG A 26 -10.45 9.46 9.37
CA ARG A 26 -10.54 8.23 10.14
C ARG A 26 -11.92 7.63 9.93
N MET A 27 -11.94 6.40 9.41
CA MET A 27 -13.19 5.66 9.22
C MET A 27 -13.55 4.86 10.47
N HIS A 28 -14.85 4.77 10.76
CA HIS A 28 -15.40 4.04 11.91
C HIS A 28 -16.37 2.94 11.48
N ALA A 29 -16.57 2.78 10.17
CA ALA A 29 -17.40 1.78 9.55
C ALA A 29 -16.66 1.10 8.40
N PRO A 30 -17.09 -0.08 7.94
CA PRO A 30 -16.62 -0.69 6.71
C PRO A 30 -16.74 0.24 5.51
N PHE A 31 -15.86 0.08 4.54
CA PHE A 31 -15.82 0.94 3.35
C PHE A 31 -17.14 0.92 2.57
N ALA A 32 -17.77 -0.26 2.47
CA ALA A 32 -19.06 -0.41 1.79
C ALA A 32 -20.19 0.34 2.52
N ASP A 33 -20.19 0.33 3.85
CA ASP A 33 -21.21 0.99 4.65
C ASP A 33 -21.05 2.53 4.62
N ALA A 34 -19.81 3.01 4.46
CA ALA A 34 -19.48 4.43 4.41
C ALA A 34 -19.43 4.98 2.97
N ILE A 35 -19.86 4.22 1.97
CA ILE A 35 -19.62 4.53 0.56
C ILE A 35 -20.19 5.89 0.13
N GLU A 36 -21.36 6.27 0.61
CA GLU A 36 -22.00 7.54 0.24
C GLU A 36 -21.25 8.74 0.84
N GLU A 37 -20.75 8.60 2.06
CA GLU A 37 -19.92 9.61 2.69
C GLU A 37 -18.58 9.78 1.93
N ILE A 38 -17.95 8.66 1.55
CA ILE A 38 -16.72 8.67 0.76
C ILE A 38 -16.97 9.28 -0.63
N ARG A 39 -18.09 8.94 -1.27
CA ARG A 39 -18.49 9.48 -2.57
C ARG A 39 -18.64 10.99 -2.52
N SER A 40 -19.29 11.51 -1.48
CA SER A 40 -19.45 12.96 -1.30
C SER A 40 -18.10 13.66 -1.22
N GLU A 41 -17.17 13.15 -0.41
CA GLU A 41 -15.80 13.67 -0.27
C GLU A 41 -15.04 13.62 -1.62
N VAL A 42 -15.12 12.49 -2.31
CA VAL A 42 -14.45 12.31 -3.60
C VAL A 42 -14.95 13.34 -4.63
N THR A 43 -16.26 13.53 -4.70
CA THR A 43 -16.90 14.43 -5.67
C THR A 43 -16.65 15.89 -5.33
N GLU A 44 -16.91 16.28 -4.09
CA GLU A 44 -16.77 17.67 -3.63
C GLU A 44 -15.34 18.20 -3.78
N HIS A 45 -14.38 17.34 -3.44
CA HIS A 45 -12.95 17.72 -3.45
C HIS A 45 -12.18 17.23 -4.66
N LYS A 46 -12.86 16.62 -5.65
CA LYS A 46 -12.26 16.10 -6.90
C LYS A 46 -11.06 15.18 -6.63
N ILE A 47 -11.24 14.25 -5.71
CA ILE A 47 -10.17 13.33 -5.29
C ILE A 47 -9.90 12.32 -6.39
N ASN A 48 -8.66 12.22 -6.85
CA ASN A 48 -8.22 11.31 -7.89
C ASN A 48 -7.65 9.98 -7.35
N LEU A 49 -7.25 9.95 -6.08
CA LEU A 49 -6.70 8.77 -5.43
C LEU A 49 -7.20 8.66 -3.99
N VAL A 50 -7.81 7.54 -3.66
CA VAL A 50 -8.15 7.18 -2.29
C VAL A 50 -7.19 6.09 -1.81
N ILE A 51 -6.50 6.33 -0.70
CA ILE A 51 -5.62 5.34 -0.06
C ILE A 51 -6.35 4.76 1.14
N CYS A 52 -6.58 3.45 1.12
CA CYS A 52 -7.25 2.72 2.18
C CYS A 52 -6.23 1.90 2.99
N ASP A 53 -5.93 2.36 4.20
CA ASP A 53 -5.04 1.69 5.16
C ASP A 53 -5.83 1.32 6.42
N SER A 54 -6.20 0.07 6.56
CA SER A 54 -5.87 -1.13 5.82
C SER A 54 -7.12 -1.83 5.24
N ALA A 55 -6.86 -2.72 4.28
CA ALA A 55 -7.86 -3.53 3.62
C ALA A 55 -8.73 -4.35 4.61
N SER A 56 -8.13 -4.91 5.66
CA SER A 56 -8.82 -5.71 6.68
C SER A 56 -9.87 -4.91 7.43
N MET A 57 -9.56 -3.68 7.80
CA MET A 57 -10.53 -2.80 8.47
C MET A 57 -11.61 -2.34 7.50
N ALA A 58 -11.25 -2.11 6.25
CA ALA A 58 -12.16 -1.64 5.22
C ALA A 58 -13.19 -2.67 4.79
N SER A 59 -12.89 -3.98 4.88
CA SER A 59 -13.83 -5.05 4.55
C SER A 59 -14.91 -5.32 5.62
N GLY A 60 -14.73 -4.74 6.81
CA GLY A 60 -15.76 -4.79 7.87
C GLY A 60 -15.91 -6.11 8.60
N GLY A 61 -15.02 -7.06 8.39
CA GLY A 61 -15.12 -8.38 8.97
C GLY A 61 -13.80 -9.09 9.12
N LEU A 62 -13.87 -10.40 9.26
CA LEU A 62 -12.70 -11.24 9.15
C LEU A 62 -12.12 -11.08 7.76
N ILE A 63 -10.81 -10.84 7.67
CA ILE A 63 -10.11 -10.64 6.40
C ILE A 63 -10.22 -11.88 5.46
N SER A 64 -10.62 -13.02 5.99
CA SER A 64 -10.94 -14.25 5.27
C SER A 64 -12.38 -14.29 4.74
N ASP A 65 -13.24 -13.35 5.15
CA ASP A 65 -14.63 -13.30 4.71
C ASP A 65 -14.71 -12.79 3.26
N GLU A 66 -15.12 -13.68 2.37
CA GLU A 66 -15.30 -13.36 0.95
C GLU A 66 -16.40 -12.33 0.70
N VAL A 67 -17.44 -12.32 1.54
CA VAL A 67 -18.57 -11.39 1.42
C VAL A 67 -18.12 -9.96 1.71
N GLY A 68 -17.40 -9.76 2.80
CA GLY A 68 -16.85 -8.45 3.17
C GLY A 68 -15.86 -7.93 2.13
N VAL A 69 -14.98 -8.80 1.62
CA VAL A 69 -14.03 -8.44 0.56
C VAL A 69 -14.74 -8.11 -0.74
N ALA A 70 -15.75 -8.88 -1.14
CA ALA A 70 -16.57 -8.58 -2.32
C ALA A 70 -17.31 -7.25 -2.16
N GLY A 71 -17.89 -6.99 -0.99
CA GLY A 71 -18.54 -5.72 -0.66
C GLY A 71 -17.60 -4.52 -0.81
N PHE A 72 -16.37 -4.64 -0.28
CA PHE A 72 -15.34 -3.62 -0.46
C PHE A 72 -15.07 -3.33 -1.95
N PHE A 73 -14.85 -4.36 -2.77
CA PHE A 73 -14.54 -4.15 -4.19
C PHE A 73 -15.73 -3.62 -4.99
N LEU A 74 -16.96 -4.01 -4.67
CA LEU A 74 -18.16 -3.45 -5.30
C LEU A 74 -18.29 -1.96 -4.97
N ALA A 75 -18.14 -1.59 -3.71
CA ALA A 75 -18.16 -0.20 -3.28
C ALA A 75 -17.04 0.62 -3.91
N ALA A 76 -15.79 0.09 -3.90
CA ALA A 76 -14.64 0.74 -4.52
C ALA A 76 -14.85 1.02 -6.02
N ARG A 77 -15.45 0.06 -6.76
CA ARG A 77 -15.75 0.23 -8.19
C ARG A 77 -16.87 1.22 -8.48
N SER A 78 -17.73 1.49 -7.49
CA SER A 78 -18.81 2.48 -7.66
C SER A 78 -18.31 3.93 -7.53
N LEU A 79 -17.07 4.13 -7.07
CA LEU A 79 -16.41 5.43 -7.07
C LEU A 79 -15.67 5.62 -8.39
N ASP A 80 -15.85 6.78 -9.00
CA ASP A 80 -15.11 7.16 -10.21
C ASP A 80 -13.74 7.74 -9.86
N THR A 81 -12.93 6.94 -9.14
CA THR A 81 -11.59 7.33 -8.72
C THR A 81 -10.68 6.12 -8.54
N THR A 82 -9.37 6.33 -8.47
CA THR A 82 -8.40 5.28 -8.22
C THR A 82 -8.38 4.91 -6.73
N ILE A 83 -8.43 3.61 -6.42
CA ILE A 83 -8.33 3.11 -5.06
C ILE A 83 -7.01 2.35 -4.89
N LEU A 84 -6.20 2.74 -3.92
CA LEU A 84 -5.03 2.02 -3.44
C LEU A 84 -5.32 1.42 -2.06
N SER A 85 -5.41 0.10 -1.99
CA SER A 85 -5.67 -0.59 -0.73
C SER A 85 -4.41 -1.26 -0.21
N ILE A 86 -4.08 -1.02 1.06
CA ILE A 86 -2.92 -1.61 1.75
C ILE A 86 -3.39 -2.84 2.51
N ALA A 87 -2.82 -4.00 2.17
CA ALA A 87 -3.11 -5.26 2.84
C ALA A 87 -1.85 -5.84 3.48
N HIS A 88 -1.97 -6.34 4.70
CA HIS A 88 -0.87 -7.03 5.37
C HIS A 88 -0.74 -8.47 4.87
N VAL A 89 0.46 -9.01 4.97
CA VAL A 89 0.76 -10.42 4.68
C VAL A 89 1.07 -11.16 5.98
N ALA A 90 0.79 -12.47 6.01
CA ALA A 90 1.08 -13.28 7.20
C ALA A 90 2.58 -13.52 7.35
N LYS A 91 3.11 -13.38 8.56
CA LYS A 91 4.52 -13.65 8.89
C LYS A 91 4.97 -15.08 8.57
N SER A 92 4.04 -16.04 8.53
CA SER A 92 4.32 -17.45 8.25
C SER A 92 4.61 -17.76 6.76
N ASN A 93 4.62 -16.77 5.90
CA ASN A 93 4.79 -16.95 4.45
C ASN A 93 6.23 -16.78 3.95
N GLU A 94 7.22 -16.73 4.84
CA GLU A 94 8.64 -16.47 4.50
C GLU A 94 9.25 -17.46 3.49
N ASN A 95 8.66 -18.66 3.33
CA ASN A 95 9.16 -19.70 2.43
C ASN A 95 8.24 -19.97 1.22
N ARG A 96 7.23 -19.14 0.96
CA ARG A 96 6.32 -19.38 -0.17
C ARG A 96 6.74 -18.56 -1.38
N SER A 97 6.70 -19.23 -2.54
CA SER A 97 7.00 -18.64 -3.85
C SER A 97 6.10 -17.48 -4.25
N MET A 98 4.95 -17.31 -3.60
CA MET A 98 4.05 -16.19 -3.80
C MET A 98 3.42 -15.80 -2.47
N VAL A 99 3.74 -14.61 -2.00
CA VAL A 99 3.12 -14.02 -0.82
C VAL A 99 1.76 -13.45 -1.23
N LYS A 100 0.71 -13.95 -0.59
CA LYS A 100 -0.65 -13.44 -0.79
C LYS A 100 -1.05 -12.57 0.40
N PRO A 101 -1.94 -11.59 0.19
CA PRO A 101 -2.57 -10.87 1.31
C PRO A 101 -3.16 -11.85 2.32
N ILE A 102 -3.11 -11.51 3.61
CA ILE A 102 -3.79 -12.30 4.64
C ILE A 102 -5.27 -12.39 4.29
N GLY A 103 -5.83 -13.59 4.39
CA GLY A 103 -7.26 -13.82 4.24
C GLY A 103 -7.64 -14.33 2.86
N SER A 104 -8.74 -13.81 2.33
CA SER A 104 -9.34 -14.29 1.10
C SER A 104 -8.45 -14.07 -0.14
N SER A 105 -8.40 -15.08 -1.00
CA SER A 105 -7.79 -14.96 -2.33
C SER A 105 -8.46 -13.89 -3.20
N TYR A 106 -9.65 -13.44 -2.82
CA TYR A 106 -10.38 -12.37 -3.50
C TYR A 106 -9.60 -11.05 -3.51
N TRP A 107 -8.83 -10.72 -2.47
CA TRP A 107 -7.99 -9.53 -2.46
C TRP A 107 -7.05 -9.49 -3.66
N PHE A 108 -6.39 -10.60 -3.94
CA PHE A 108 -5.50 -10.69 -5.09
C PHE A 108 -6.27 -10.77 -6.42
N ASN A 109 -7.36 -11.57 -6.44
CA ASN A 109 -8.09 -11.83 -7.68
C ASN A 109 -8.86 -10.62 -8.18
N GLN A 110 -9.46 -9.83 -7.29
CA GLN A 110 -10.30 -8.68 -7.63
C GLN A 110 -9.50 -7.41 -7.94
N ALA A 111 -8.30 -7.27 -7.39
CA ALA A 111 -7.44 -6.13 -7.69
C ALA A 111 -6.97 -6.15 -9.15
N ARG A 112 -6.90 -5.00 -9.80
CA ARG A 112 -6.38 -4.87 -11.17
C ARG A 112 -4.86 -4.91 -11.25
N ALA A 113 -4.20 -4.41 -10.22
CA ALA A 113 -2.76 -4.48 -10.04
C ALA A 113 -2.46 -4.82 -8.59
N CYS A 114 -1.41 -5.62 -8.37
CA CYS A 114 -0.92 -5.95 -7.04
C CYS A 114 0.58 -5.72 -6.97
N TRP A 115 0.99 -5.03 -5.93
CA TRP A 115 2.39 -4.78 -5.62
C TRP A 115 2.70 -5.33 -4.25
N GLU A 116 3.77 -6.07 -4.15
CA GLU A 116 4.28 -6.55 -2.87
C GLU A 116 5.41 -5.65 -2.42
N VAL A 117 5.33 -5.23 -1.17
CA VAL A 117 6.41 -4.47 -0.53
C VAL A 117 7.04 -5.37 0.53
N THR A 118 8.33 -5.58 0.39
CA THR A 118 9.16 -6.27 1.38
C THR A 118 10.21 -5.32 1.91
N HIS A 119 10.68 -5.54 3.13
CA HIS A 119 11.76 -4.73 3.70
C HIS A 119 12.79 -5.63 4.35
N ASP A 120 14.01 -5.14 4.36
CA ASP A 120 15.13 -5.70 5.09
C ASP A 120 15.72 -4.61 5.98
N GLN A 121 15.75 -4.85 7.27
CA GLN A 121 16.21 -3.89 8.27
C GLN A 121 17.19 -4.58 9.21
N ASP A 122 18.39 -4.03 9.33
CA ASP A 122 19.29 -4.31 10.44
C ASP A 122 18.79 -3.52 11.66
N GLU A 123 18.57 -4.19 12.79
CA GLU A 123 18.07 -3.56 14.01
C GLU A 123 19.01 -2.47 14.57
N ASN A 124 20.28 -2.50 14.16
CA ASN A 124 21.30 -1.54 14.59
C ASN A 124 21.48 -0.35 13.65
N GLU A 125 20.76 -0.33 12.53
CA GLU A 125 20.87 0.74 11.55
C GLU A 125 19.61 1.62 11.46
N PRO A 126 19.73 2.95 11.37
CA PRO A 126 18.61 3.86 11.19
C PRO A 126 18.04 3.85 9.76
N ARG A 127 18.45 2.89 8.96
CA ARG A 127 18.07 2.73 7.57
C ARG A 127 17.55 1.33 7.29
N TYR A 128 16.70 1.21 6.28
CA TYR A 128 16.28 -0.10 5.76
C TYR A 128 16.14 -0.05 4.24
N VAL A 129 16.09 -1.21 3.62
CA VAL A 129 15.85 -1.32 2.18
C VAL A 129 14.45 -1.85 1.95
N LEU A 130 13.69 -1.15 1.10
CA LEU A 130 12.41 -1.59 0.58
C LEU A 130 12.59 -2.20 -0.80
N ALA A 131 11.93 -3.32 -1.08
CA ALA A 131 11.72 -3.79 -2.44
C ALA A 131 10.23 -3.76 -2.78
N ILE A 132 9.93 -3.32 -3.99
CA ILE A 132 8.58 -3.24 -4.54
C ILE A 132 8.51 -4.14 -5.76
N ASN A 133 7.69 -5.20 -5.66
CA ASN A 133 7.54 -6.23 -6.68
C ASN A 133 6.16 -6.15 -7.31
N HIS A 134 6.08 -5.99 -8.63
CA HIS A 134 4.83 -6.06 -9.36
C HIS A 134 4.37 -7.52 -9.51
N ARG A 135 3.38 -7.94 -8.73
CA ARG A 135 2.91 -9.33 -8.69
C ARG A 135 1.78 -9.62 -9.68
N LYS A 136 0.96 -8.62 -9.97
CA LYS A 136 -0.18 -8.75 -10.89
C LYS A 136 -0.44 -7.42 -11.62
N GLY A 137 -0.72 -7.52 -12.91
CA GLY A 137 -1.27 -6.44 -13.71
C GLY A 137 -2.19 -7.03 -14.78
N ASN A 138 -3.46 -6.62 -14.80
CA ASN A 138 -4.43 -7.20 -15.75
C ASN A 138 -4.23 -6.68 -17.18
N ASN A 139 -3.81 -5.43 -17.32
CA ASN A 139 -3.78 -4.74 -18.61
C ASN A 139 -2.39 -4.24 -19.00
N GLN A 140 -1.35 -4.74 -18.33
CA GLN A 140 0.03 -4.29 -18.58
C GLN A 140 1.03 -5.41 -18.31
N GLN A 141 2.18 -5.31 -18.95
CA GLN A 141 3.32 -6.17 -18.66
C GLN A 141 3.80 -5.93 -17.22
N ARG A 142 4.26 -7.00 -16.56
CA ARG A 142 4.86 -6.86 -15.23
C ARG A 142 6.05 -5.92 -15.27
N GLN A 143 6.08 -4.99 -14.33
CA GLN A 143 7.19 -4.07 -14.15
C GLN A 143 8.36 -4.78 -13.47
N ARG A 144 9.56 -4.32 -13.75
CA ARG A 144 10.76 -4.78 -13.03
C ARG A 144 10.64 -4.39 -11.55
N ALA A 145 11.22 -5.23 -10.69
CA ALA A 145 11.33 -4.91 -9.29
C ALA A 145 12.12 -3.61 -9.08
N MET A 146 11.68 -2.82 -8.12
CA MET A 146 12.34 -1.60 -7.69
C MET A 146 12.81 -1.78 -6.25
N ALA A 147 13.93 -1.17 -5.88
CA ALA A 147 14.35 -1.10 -4.50
C ALA A 147 14.76 0.30 -4.11
N PHE A 148 14.53 0.63 -2.85
CA PHE A 148 14.82 1.93 -2.27
C PHE A 148 15.49 1.74 -0.93
N ARG A 149 16.61 2.42 -0.72
CA ARG A 149 17.16 2.63 0.60
C ARG A 149 16.40 3.78 1.24
N VAL A 150 15.86 3.54 2.43
CA VAL A 150 15.13 4.53 3.21
C VAL A 150 15.98 4.95 4.39
N GLU A 151 16.17 6.24 4.54
CA GLU A 151 16.97 6.85 5.60
C GLU A 151 16.10 7.83 6.38
N PHE A 152 16.25 7.80 7.70
CA PHE A 152 15.55 8.69 8.61
C PHE A 152 16.55 9.69 9.20
N ASP A 153 16.26 10.98 9.04
CA ASP A 153 16.97 12.05 9.75
C ASP A 153 16.10 12.50 10.93
N GLY A 154 16.08 11.67 11.96
CA GLY A 154 15.23 11.86 13.12
C GLY A 154 13.74 12.01 12.73
N ASP A 155 13.13 13.06 13.26
CA ASP A 155 11.74 13.43 12.92
C ASP A 155 11.65 14.42 11.73
N HIS A 156 12.78 14.79 11.12
CA HIS A 156 12.83 15.93 10.19
C HIS A 156 12.62 15.54 8.74
N SER A 157 13.22 14.42 8.30
CA SER A 157 13.04 13.97 6.93
C SER A 157 13.08 12.45 6.78
N ILE A 158 12.41 11.96 5.73
CA ILE A 158 12.47 10.56 5.29
C ILE A 158 12.92 10.58 3.84
N GLN A 159 14.12 10.08 3.57
CA GLN A 159 14.71 10.09 2.24
C GLN A 159 14.64 8.71 1.59
N TYR A 160 14.39 8.70 0.27
CA TYR A 160 14.33 7.49 -0.54
C TYR A 160 15.38 7.56 -1.64
N HIS A 161 16.32 6.62 -1.61
CA HIS A 161 17.37 6.52 -2.63
C HIS A 161 17.15 5.25 -3.44
N VAL A 162 17.01 5.40 -4.75
CA VAL A 162 16.91 4.23 -5.65
C VAL A 162 18.18 3.38 -5.50
N THR A 163 17.99 2.08 -5.31
CA THR A 163 19.10 1.13 -5.19
C THR A 163 18.87 -0.10 -6.07
N ASN A 164 19.93 -0.90 -6.26
CA ASN A 164 19.80 -2.13 -7.04
C ASN A 164 19.21 -3.24 -6.16
N PRO A 165 18.06 -3.82 -6.52
CA PRO A 165 17.46 -4.93 -5.78
C PRO A 165 18.40 -6.12 -5.63
N ALA A 166 19.21 -6.42 -6.64
CA ALA A 166 20.13 -7.54 -6.65
C ALA A 166 21.34 -7.38 -5.68
N ALA A 167 21.60 -6.16 -5.24
CA ALA A 167 22.67 -5.89 -4.28
C ALA A 167 22.32 -6.32 -2.83
N ASN A 168 21.04 -6.62 -2.56
CA ASN A 168 20.59 -7.05 -1.25
C ASN A 168 20.24 -8.56 -1.28
N PRO A 169 20.98 -9.44 -0.60
CA PRO A 169 20.77 -10.89 -0.65
C PRO A 169 19.39 -11.35 -0.16
N THR A 170 18.85 -10.67 0.85
CA THR A 170 17.54 -11.00 1.42
C THR A 170 16.42 -10.67 0.43
N LEU A 171 16.52 -9.53 -0.24
CA LEU A 171 15.56 -9.12 -1.25
C LEU A 171 15.69 -9.90 -2.56
N ASN A 172 16.90 -10.34 -2.91
CA ASN A 172 17.17 -11.10 -4.13
C ASN A 172 16.43 -12.46 -4.15
N ARG A 173 16.22 -13.09 -2.99
CA ARG A 173 15.40 -14.31 -2.87
C ARG A 173 13.94 -14.08 -3.27
N THR A 174 13.41 -12.90 -2.99
CA THR A 174 12.03 -12.52 -3.35
C THR A 174 11.90 -12.12 -4.83
N LEU A 175 12.99 -11.70 -5.46
CA LEU A 175 13.03 -11.26 -6.85
C LEU A 175 13.17 -12.38 -7.87
N SER A 176 13.74 -13.53 -7.44
CA SER A 176 14.08 -14.68 -8.29
C SER A 176 12.92 -15.62 -8.53
N LEU A 177 11.72 -15.33 -8.04
CA LEU A 177 10.56 -16.21 -8.20
C LEU A 177 9.80 -15.85 -9.48
N PRO A 178 9.51 -16.86 -10.34
CA PRO A 178 8.86 -16.70 -11.62
C PRO A 178 7.44 -16.13 -11.54
#